data_71eeb657b84c9292c52e7ed089091d4f
#
_entry.id   71eeb657b84c9292c52e7ed089091d4f
#
_cell.length_a   1.000
_cell.length_b   1.000
_cell.length_c   1.000
_cell.angle_alpha   90.00
_cell.angle_beta   90.00
_cell.angle_gamma   90.00
#
_symmetry.space_group_name_H-M   'P 1'
#
loop_
_entity.id
_entity.type
_entity.pdbx_description
1 polymer ?
#
loop_
_entity_poly.entity_id
_entity_poly.type
_entity_poly.pdbx_seq_one_letter_code
_entity_poly.pdbx_strand_id
1 'polypeptide(L)'
;MGYVCNFAKGVALLFPLFLFACGNSESVNFISPNESLVSFGGEAQSSSSELLQSSSSLTIIQSSSIITQSSSSSVIAQSSSSRVPVQSSSSVLPSPPNNGVSYIRIITYDSANVDSAYALCSVEIAGNGIYEDLAPASGKIRTRGNSTRLWYPKKPYRVKLDAKTSVLGLPANKDWVLLANYRDQSKFMNAVAFDMARYMGSFAFVNANRFVEVEINGEYMGVYQLTEQIERGVSRVNTGNGGVLLSLDKDDGPELSPSATNNFYSKIYKLPVAVKYPKNVTATQIDTISANLAVLEQAIANSDYDSVQKLMDISSFMDFLILQELTHNVELEAPRSMYLYKDSSGLYHMGPVWDFDGGFAYSWDEDTKKYFVDQDWILHRNRAVSGFFINLFANENFLADYKARWGLLKTSILADVFSKLDDYMLQTQKALENDAIKWTPVRSYIDEVQSLKSWLTERVNRYESALQKY
;
A
#
# COMPACT_ATOMS: atom_id res chain seq x y z
N MET A 1 -61.42 -29.05 -26.54
CA MET A 1 -61.12 -29.00 -25.09
C MET A 1 -59.85 -28.21 -24.93
N GLY A 2 -60.02 -27.02 -24.48
CA GLY A 2 -58.94 -26.03 -24.38
C GLY A 2 -58.13 -26.19 -23.08
N TYR A 3 -56.89 -25.83 -23.17
CA TYR A 3 -56.12 -25.39 -22.01
C TYR A 3 -55.51 -24.02 -22.26
N VAL A 4 -55.84 -23.17 -21.34
CA VAL A 4 -55.40 -21.76 -21.25
C VAL A 4 -53.98 -21.70 -20.78
N CYS A 5 -53.11 -21.03 -21.51
CA CYS A 5 -51.73 -20.75 -21.09
C CYS A 5 -51.67 -19.34 -20.48
N ASN A 6 -51.38 -19.23 -19.18
CA ASN A 6 -51.13 -18.01 -18.48
C ASN A 6 -49.72 -17.50 -18.76
N PHE A 7 -49.61 -16.27 -19.28
CA PHE A 7 -48.34 -15.55 -19.39
C PHE A 7 -47.94 -14.94 -18.03
N ALA A 8 -46.82 -15.42 -17.47
CA ALA A 8 -46.11 -14.72 -16.41
C ALA A 8 -45.10 -13.77 -17.02
N LYS A 9 -45.18 -12.50 -16.64
CA LYS A 9 -44.26 -11.42 -17.04
C LYS A 9 -42.91 -11.65 -16.37
N GLY A 10 -41.91 -12.06 -17.14
CA GLY A 10 -40.49 -12.03 -16.69
C GLY A 10 -39.90 -10.64 -16.91
N VAL A 11 -39.43 -10.06 -15.85
CA VAL A 11 -38.60 -8.84 -15.90
C VAL A 11 -37.22 -9.25 -16.35
N ALA A 12 -36.80 -8.80 -17.51
CA ALA A 12 -35.42 -8.96 -18.01
C ALA A 12 -34.51 -7.97 -17.29
N LEU A 13 -33.68 -8.47 -16.41
CA LEU A 13 -32.52 -7.74 -15.89
C LEU A 13 -31.43 -7.75 -16.96
N LEU A 14 -31.20 -6.60 -17.56
CA LEU A 14 -30.07 -6.35 -18.44
C LEU A 14 -28.77 -6.23 -17.59
N PHE A 15 -27.95 -7.26 -17.67
CA PHE A 15 -26.54 -7.16 -17.26
C PHE A 15 -25.76 -6.40 -18.35
N PRO A 16 -24.98 -5.38 -18.03
CA PRO A 16 -24.05 -4.83 -19.00
C PRO A 16 -22.86 -5.78 -19.17
N LEU A 17 -22.79 -6.41 -20.32
CA LEU A 17 -21.59 -7.08 -20.83
C LEU A 17 -20.56 -6.00 -21.13
N PHE A 18 -19.47 -5.95 -20.39
CA PHE A 18 -18.29 -5.15 -20.77
C PHE A 18 -17.54 -5.87 -21.88
N LEU A 19 -17.81 -5.50 -23.11
CA LEU A 19 -17.00 -5.81 -24.28
C LEU A 19 -15.86 -4.80 -24.34
N PHE A 20 -14.65 -5.20 -24.04
CA PHE A 20 -13.46 -4.43 -24.37
C PHE A 20 -13.18 -4.54 -25.89
N ALA A 21 -13.50 -3.48 -26.60
CA ALA A 21 -13.04 -3.30 -27.98
C ALA A 21 -11.70 -2.58 -27.96
N CYS A 22 -10.67 -3.19 -28.53
CA CYS A 22 -9.43 -2.52 -28.89
C CYS A 22 -9.68 -1.52 -30.01
N GLY A 23 -9.29 -0.27 -29.82
CA GLY A 23 -9.11 0.67 -30.92
C GLY A 23 -9.45 2.10 -30.57
N ASN A 24 -8.41 2.93 -30.57
CA ASN A 24 -8.36 4.39 -30.63
C ASN A 24 -8.75 5.23 -29.40
N SER A 25 -7.73 5.98 -29.02
CA SER A 25 -7.70 7.07 -28.07
C SER A 25 -8.89 8.02 -28.11
N GLU A 26 -9.74 7.95 -27.11
CA GLU A 26 -10.49 9.11 -26.61
C GLU A 26 -10.61 8.97 -25.09
N SER A 27 -10.27 10.05 -24.41
CA SER A 27 -10.30 10.18 -22.98
C SER A 27 -11.73 9.99 -22.44
N VAL A 28 -12.00 8.88 -21.78
CA VAL A 28 -13.28 8.68 -21.11
C VAL A 28 -13.19 9.27 -19.71
N ASN A 29 -13.76 10.46 -19.55
CA ASN A 29 -14.06 11.04 -18.24
C ASN A 29 -15.19 10.25 -17.61
N PHE A 30 -14.94 9.56 -16.50
CA PHE A 30 -15.98 8.98 -15.68
C PHE A 30 -16.61 10.08 -14.83
N ILE A 31 -17.85 10.43 -15.16
CA ILE A 31 -18.69 11.34 -14.39
C ILE A 31 -19.42 10.52 -13.33
N SER A 32 -19.23 10.89 -12.07
CA SER A 32 -20.07 10.43 -10.95
C SER A 32 -21.46 11.05 -11.08
N PRO A 33 -22.57 10.33 -10.80
CA PRO A 33 -23.92 10.82 -11.00
C PRO A 33 -24.44 11.68 -9.84
N ASN A 34 -23.76 12.75 -9.48
CA ASN A 34 -24.34 13.80 -8.63
C ASN A 34 -23.39 15.01 -8.51
N GLU A 35 -23.32 15.82 -9.56
CA GLU A 35 -22.93 17.23 -9.39
C GLU A 35 -23.57 18.07 -10.51
N SER A 36 -24.35 19.04 -10.09
CA SER A 36 -24.98 20.02 -10.95
C SER A 36 -23.96 21.03 -11.48
N LEU A 37 -23.91 21.17 -12.81
CA LEU A 37 -23.12 22.16 -13.54
C LEU A 37 -23.56 23.59 -13.21
N VAL A 38 -22.60 24.40 -12.73
CA VAL A 38 -22.69 25.87 -12.88
C VAL A 38 -21.55 26.30 -13.80
N SER A 39 -21.92 26.80 -14.96
CA SER A 39 -21.05 27.36 -15.99
C SER A 39 -20.74 28.83 -15.69
N PHE A 40 -19.47 29.22 -15.70
CA PHE A 40 -19.05 30.59 -15.97
C PHE A 40 -17.90 30.58 -16.96
N GLY A 41 -18.18 31.19 -18.11
CA GLY A 41 -17.19 31.49 -19.13
C GLY A 41 -16.43 32.79 -18.82
N GLY A 42 -15.20 32.88 -19.32
CA GLY A 42 -14.37 34.09 -19.24
C GLY A 42 -13.06 33.86 -20.00
N GLU A 43 -12.88 34.60 -21.07
CA GLU A 43 -11.86 34.50 -22.10
C GLU A 43 -10.44 34.87 -21.62
N ALA A 44 -9.50 34.33 -22.36
CA ALA A 44 -8.08 34.59 -22.27
C ALA A 44 -7.66 35.94 -22.89
N GLN A 45 -6.65 36.58 -22.33
CA GLN A 45 -5.72 37.41 -23.10
C GLN A 45 -4.28 37.34 -22.52
N SER A 46 -3.39 37.09 -23.44
CA SER A 46 -1.92 37.06 -23.30
C SER A 46 -1.33 38.47 -23.26
N SER A 47 -0.27 38.67 -22.51
CA SER A 47 0.82 39.58 -22.93
C SER A 47 2.11 39.32 -22.15
N SER A 48 3.17 39.35 -22.91
CA SER A 48 4.57 39.06 -22.65
C SER A 48 5.38 40.23 -22.09
N SER A 49 6.61 39.87 -21.66
CA SER A 49 7.82 40.71 -21.46
C SER A 49 7.93 41.43 -20.13
N GLU A 50 9.06 41.62 -19.45
CA GLU A 50 10.49 41.61 -19.81
C GLU A 50 11.35 41.49 -18.53
N LEU A 51 12.61 41.11 -18.75
CA LEU A 51 13.73 41.05 -17.84
C LEU A 51 14.05 42.38 -17.14
N LEU A 52 14.60 42.31 -15.91
CA LEU A 52 15.74 43.12 -15.51
C LEU A 52 16.51 42.51 -14.33
N GLN A 53 17.78 42.29 -14.53
CA GLN A 53 18.83 41.99 -13.55
C GLN A 53 19.19 43.23 -12.72
N SER A 54 19.57 43.07 -11.47
CA SER A 54 20.75 43.74 -10.94
C SER A 54 21.15 43.24 -9.55
N SER A 55 22.37 43.05 -9.42
CA SER A 55 23.36 42.54 -8.52
C SER A 55 23.64 43.41 -7.25
N SER A 56 24.27 42.71 -6.27
CA SER A 56 25.25 43.18 -5.26
C SER A 56 24.70 43.97 -4.09
N SER A 57 25.17 43.87 -2.86
CA SER A 57 26.46 43.48 -2.28
C SER A 57 26.36 43.29 -0.77
N LEU A 58 27.29 42.56 -0.23
CA LEU A 58 27.64 42.32 1.17
C LEU A 58 27.91 43.60 1.96
N THR A 59 27.53 43.61 3.25
CA THR A 59 28.37 44.28 4.27
C THR A 59 28.22 43.60 5.62
N ILE A 60 29.34 43.07 6.12
CA ILE A 60 29.58 42.57 7.47
C ILE A 60 29.99 43.78 8.34
N ILE A 61 29.43 43.94 9.54
CA ILE A 61 30.07 44.67 10.62
C ILE A 61 29.93 43.89 11.93
N GLN A 62 31.07 43.49 12.47
CA GLN A 62 31.28 43.07 13.86
C GLN A 62 31.58 44.31 14.72
N SER A 63 31.17 44.26 16.00
CA SER A 63 31.98 44.61 17.20
C SER A 63 31.07 44.93 18.37
N SER A 64 31.16 44.18 19.40
CA SER A 64 31.94 44.24 20.68
C SER A 64 31.31 45.11 21.78
N SER A 65 30.95 44.36 22.84
CA SER A 65 30.93 44.65 24.29
C SER A 65 31.15 46.07 24.83
N ILE A 66 30.36 46.44 25.86
CA ILE A 66 30.87 47.03 27.14
C ILE A 66 29.79 46.83 28.23
N ILE A 67 30.27 46.37 29.38
CA ILE A 67 29.61 46.26 30.68
C ILE A 67 29.64 47.64 31.36
N THR A 68 28.54 48.04 32.01
CA THR A 68 28.63 48.96 33.17
C THR A 68 27.51 48.69 34.17
N GLN A 69 27.89 48.31 35.36
CA GLN A 69 27.07 48.33 36.57
C GLN A 69 26.86 49.76 37.07
N SER A 70 25.69 50.10 37.59
CA SER A 70 25.53 50.95 38.70
C SER A 70 24.21 50.77 39.44
N SER A 71 24.36 50.66 40.73
CA SER A 71 23.35 50.54 41.76
C SER A 71 22.70 51.87 42.09
N SER A 72 21.40 51.88 42.42
CA SER A 72 20.87 52.48 43.67
C SER A 72 19.34 52.49 43.76
N SER A 73 18.87 51.88 44.79
CA SER A 73 17.85 52.16 45.83
C SER A 73 16.54 52.91 45.50
N SER A 74 15.48 52.15 45.83
CA SER A 74 14.24 52.44 46.58
C SER A 74 13.29 53.55 46.12
N VAL A 75 12.04 53.14 45.86
CA VAL A 75 10.83 53.61 46.60
C VAL A 75 9.68 52.59 46.42
N ILE A 76 9.07 52.26 47.54
CA ILE A 76 7.88 51.39 47.67
C ILE A 76 6.66 52.16 47.22
N ALA A 77 5.88 51.64 46.32
CA ALA A 77 4.49 51.99 46.14
C ALA A 77 3.66 50.69 46.05
N GLN A 78 2.93 50.37 47.11
CA GLN A 78 1.91 49.35 47.14
C GLN A 78 0.73 49.79 46.24
N SER A 79 0.43 49.04 45.22
CA SER A 79 -0.89 49.00 44.58
C SER A 79 -1.36 47.58 44.50
N SER A 80 -2.37 47.28 45.30
CA SER A 80 -3.10 46.00 45.31
C SER A 80 -3.88 45.87 43.98
N SER A 81 -3.41 45.03 43.07
CA SER A 81 -4.21 44.47 42.01
C SER A 81 -4.26 42.99 42.21
N SER A 82 -5.44 42.48 42.57
CA SER A 82 -5.79 41.08 42.63
C SER A 82 -5.61 40.48 41.21
N ARG A 83 -4.48 39.83 40.96
CA ARG A 83 -4.34 38.91 39.83
C ARG A 83 -5.07 37.62 40.19
N VAL A 84 -6.19 37.38 39.54
CA VAL A 84 -6.76 36.04 39.40
C VAL A 84 -5.71 35.17 38.74
N PRO A 85 -5.25 34.06 39.33
CA PRO A 85 -4.38 33.13 38.61
C PRO A 85 -5.17 32.59 37.45
N VAL A 86 -4.73 32.88 36.22
CA VAL A 86 -5.16 32.11 35.06
C VAL A 86 -4.58 30.72 35.25
N GLN A 87 -5.42 29.83 35.76
CA GLN A 87 -5.18 28.41 35.69
C GLN A 87 -5.05 28.08 34.19
N SER A 88 -3.83 27.89 33.71
CA SER A 88 -3.60 27.15 32.48
C SER A 88 -4.05 25.72 32.73
N SER A 89 -5.30 25.42 32.40
CA SER A 89 -5.76 24.05 32.35
C SER A 89 -5.00 23.37 31.20
N SER A 90 -3.87 22.75 31.53
CA SER A 90 -3.32 21.70 30.68
C SER A 90 -4.37 20.59 30.72
N SER A 91 -5.21 20.52 29.69
CA SER A 91 -6.11 19.40 29.50
C SER A 91 -5.22 18.18 29.26
N VAL A 92 -5.00 17.40 30.31
CA VAL A 92 -4.37 16.09 30.20
C VAL A 92 -5.31 15.27 29.32
N LEU A 93 -4.83 14.86 28.15
CA LEU A 93 -5.60 14.00 27.27
C LEU A 93 -5.94 12.69 28.02
N PRO A 94 -7.14 12.15 27.85
CA PRO A 94 -7.51 10.89 28.49
C PRO A 94 -6.54 9.78 28.07
N SER A 95 -6.27 8.86 28.99
CA SER A 95 -5.45 7.68 28.70
C SER A 95 -6.04 6.90 27.53
N PRO A 96 -5.22 6.40 26.58
CA PRO A 96 -5.68 5.58 25.48
C PRO A 96 -6.40 4.31 26.00
N PRO A 97 -7.47 3.85 25.34
CA PRO A 97 -8.13 2.59 25.70
C PRO A 97 -7.19 1.40 25.45
N ASN A 98 -7.33 0.34 26.25
CA ASN A 98 -6.68 -0.93 25.99
C ASN A 98 -7.73 -1.97 25.55
N ASN A 99 -7.82 -2.19 24.24
CA ASN A 99 -8.75 -3.13 23.60
C ASN A 99 -8.04 -4.35 23.00
N GLY A 100 -6.87 -4.74 23.55
CA GLY A 100 -6.10 -5.89 23.09
C GLY A 100 -5.11 -5.57 21.97
N VAL A 101 -5.14 -4.36 21.43
CA VAL A 101 -4.18 -3.86 20.42
C VAL A 101 -3.55 -2.55 20.87
N SER A 102 -2.43 -2.18 20.26
CA SER A 102 -1.81 -0.88 20.51
C SER A 102 -2.69 0.26 19.98
N TYR A 103 -2.54 1.44 20.59
CA TYR A 103 -3.32 2.63 20.24
C TYR A 103 -2.41 3.73 19.72
N ILE A 104 -2.74 4.31 18.57
CA ILE A 104 -2.00 5.40 17.94
C ILE A 104 -2.84 6.67 17.99
N ARG A 105 -2.34 7.68 18.68
CA ARG A 105 -2.93 9.02 18.71
C ARG A 105 -2.12 9.95 17.82
N ILE A 106 -2.79 10.62 16.89
CA ILE A 106 -2.18 11.59 15.97
C ILE A 106 -2.88 12.92 16.14
N ILE A 107 -2.11 13.96 16.45
CA ILE A 107 -2.62 15.32 16.59
C ILE A 107 -1.93 16.17 15.54
N THR A 108 -2.70 16.67 14.58
CA THR A 108 -2.18 17.62 13.57
C THR A 108 -2.07 19.02 14.18
N TYR A 109 -1.05 19.78 13.79
CA TYR A 109 -0.92 21.15 14.23
C TYR A 109 -2.05 21.99 13.63
N ASP A 110 -2.56 22.93 14.43
CA ASP A 110 -3.71 23.79 14.09
C ASP A 110 -4.98 23.00 13.71
N SER A 111 -5.11 21.75 14.19
CA SER A 111 -6.21 20.85 13.85
C SER A 111 -6.41 20.68 12.33
N ALA A 112 -5.32 20.74 11.55
CA ALA A 112 -5.37 20.62 10.11
C ALA A 112 -5.99 19.31 9.67
N ASN A 113 -6.85 19.36 8.67
CA ASN A 113 -7.43 18.18 8.06
C ASN A 113 -6.35 17.33 7.38
N VAL A 114 -6.49 16.01 7.46
CA VAL A 114 -5.58 15.07 6.81
C VAL A 114 -6.11 14.71 5.43
N ASP A 115 -5.39 15.17 4.39
CA ASP A 115 -5.71 14.90 2.98
C ASP A 115 -4.47 14.37 2.23
N SER A 116 -4.44 14.50 0.91
CA SER A 116 -3.35 14.06 0.03
C SER A 116 -2.03 14.79 0.25
N ALA A 117 -2.07 16.04 0.72
CA ALA A 117 -0.91 16.78 1.19
C ALA A 117 -0.53 16.39 2.62
N TYR A 118 0.75 16.53 2.95
CA TYR A 118 1.22 16.28 4.32
C TYR A 118 0.79 17.40 5.28
N ALA A 119 0.07 17.02 6.34
CA ALA A 119 -0.13 17.83 7.54
C ALA A 119 0.95 17.49 8.58
N LEU A 120 1.55 18.51 9.21
CA LEU A 120 2.47 18.31 10.33
C LEU A 120 1.69 17.80 11.54
N CYS A 121 2.29 16.89 12.31
CA CYS A 121 1.60 16.27 13.44
C CYS A 121 2.56 15.82 14.55
N SER A 122 1.99 15.53 15.69
CA SER A 122 2.57 14.74 16.76
C SER A 122 1.95 13.33 16.72
N VAL A 123 2.76 12.30 16.91
CA VAL A 123 2.34 10.90 16.95
C VAL A 123 2.73 10.32 18.30
N GLU A 124 1.77 9.78 19.01
CA GLU A 124 1.94 9.07 20.27
C GLU A 124 1.43 7.63 20.11
N ILE A 125 2.10 6.65 20.72
CA ILE A 125 1.66 5.25 20.67
C ILE A 125 1.64 4.69 22.08
N ALA A 126 0.51 4.16 22.48
CA ALA A 126 0.40 3.27 23.63
C ALA A 126 0.53 1.83 23.16
N GLY A 127 1.58 1.17 23.58
CA GLY A 127 1.86 -0.24 23.24
C GLY A 127 0.96 -1.24 23.94
N ASN A 128 0.21 -0.78 24.97
CA ASN A 128 -0.77 -1.56 25.74
C ASN A 128 -0.19 -2.85 26.35
N GLY A 129 1.10 -2.82 26.71
CA GLY A 129 1.80 -3.98 27.29
C GLY A 129 2.21 -5.05 26.26
N ILE A 130 1.91 -4.85 24.97
CA ILE A 130 2.33 -5.72 23.86
C ILE A 130 3.67 -5.23 23.30
N TYR A 131 3.82 -3.92 23.18
CA TYR A 131 5.02 -3.23 22.69
C TYR A 131 5.37 -2.07 23.62
N GLU A 132 6.57 -1.52 23.41
CA GLU A 132 6.98 -0.29 24.08
C GLU A 132 6.15 0.90 23.60
N ASP A 133 5.85 1.81 24.52
CA ASP A 133 5.17 3.06 24.22
C ASP A 133 6.09 3.99 23.41
N LEU A 134 5.50 4.80 22.56
CA LEU A 134 6.17 5.94 21.93
C LEU A 134 5.60 7.23 22.50
N ALA A 135 6.43 7.97 23.23
CA ALA A 135 6.10 9.33 23.65
C ALA A 135 5.85 10.22 22.42
N PRO A 136 5.10 11.33 22.56
CA PRO A 136 4.79 12.22 21.43
C PRO A 136 6.00 12.57 20.58
N ALA A 137 6.00 12.14 19.33
CA ALA A 137 7.08 12.32 18.36
C ALA A 137 6.59 13.18 17.18
N SER A 138 7.40 14.14 16.76
CA SER A 138 7.09 15.00 15.61
C SER A 138 7.14 14.23 14.30
N GLY A 139 6.25 14.60 13.39
CA GLY A 139 6.17 14.01 12.07
C GLY A 139 5.14 14.68 11.18
N LYS A 140 4.71 13.97 10.17
CA LYS A 140 3.66 14.39 9.26
C LYS A 140 2.83 13.22 8.76
N ILE A 141 1.56 13.48 8.50
CA ILE A 141 0.58 12.51 8.05
C ILE A 141 -0.09 12.99 6.77
N ARG A 142 -0.48 12.06 5.92
CA ARG A 142 -1.36 12.29 4.77
C ARG A 142 -2.17 11.05 4.44
N THR A 143 -3.26 11.20 3.71
CA THR A 143 -3.93 10.06 3.07
C THR A 143 -3.03 9.47 1.98
N ARG A 144 -3.19 8.16 1.70
CA ARG A 144 -2.43 7.45 0.68
C ARG A 144 -3.30 6.46 -0.11
N GLY A 145 -2.73 5.89 -1.17
CA GLY A 145 -3.40 4.94 -2.05
C GLY A 145 -4.19 5.63 -3.17
N ASN A 146 -4.68 4.84 -4.11
CA ASN A 146 -5.50 5.28 -5.23
C ASN A 146 -6.98 5.03 -4.94
N SER A 147 -7.54 3.88 -5.36
CA SER A 147 -8.95 3.52 -5.19
C SER A 147 -9.39 3.56 -3.72
N THR A 148 -8.63 2.99 -2.82
CA THR A 148 -8.98 2.97 -1.38
C THR A 148 -9.06 4.37 -0.77
N ARG A 149 -8.24 5.30 -1.22
CA ARG A 149 -8.31 6.71 -0.80
C ARG A 149 -9.49 7.46 -1.42
N LEU A 150 -9.80 7.18 -2.68
CA LEU A 150 -10.81 7.96 -3.43
C LEU A 150 -12.22 7.46 -3.14
N TRP A 151 -12.44 6.14 -3.12
CA TRP A 151 -13.78 5.56 -3.16
C TRP A 151 -14.34 5.20 -1.78
N TYR A 152 -13.48 4.94 -0.78
CA TYR A 152 -13.95 4.49 0.52
C TYR A 152 -13.92 5.58 1.59
N PRO A 153 -14.86 5.57 2.56
CA PRO A 153 -14.91 6.57 3.62
C PRO A 153 -13.75 6.44 4.61
N LYS A 154 -13.34 5.22 4.97
CA LYS A 154 -12.18 4.94 5.84
C LYS A 154 -10.90 5.05 5.04
N LYS A 155 -10.12 6.12 5.28
CA LYS A 155 -8.93 6.44 4.49
C LYS A 155 -7.70 5.73 5.01
N PRO A 156 -6.83 5.15 4.16
CA PRO A 156 -5.49 4.72 4.55
C PRO A 156 -4.55 5.93 4.67
N TYR A 157 -3.56 5.82 5.58
CA TYR A 157 -2.64 6.92 5.86
C TYR A 157 -1.18 6.53 5.65
N ARG A 158 -0.34 7.53 5.35
CA ARG A 158 1.11 7.46 5.45
C ARG A 158 1.56 8.43 6.54
N VAL A 159 2.27 7.89 7.51
CA VAL A 159 2.87 8.64 8.62
C VAL A 159 4.38 8.67 8.40
N LYS A 160 4.97 9.86 8.50
CA LYS A 160 6.41 10.04 8.38
C LYS A 160 6.95 10.80 9.57
N LEU A 161 7.67 10.11 10.45
CA LEU A 161 8.32 10.67 11.62
C LEU A 161 9.56 11.48 11.20
N ASP A 162 9.90 12.53 11.96
CA ASP A 162 11.08 13.37 11.68
C ASP A 162 12.37 12.64 12.02
N ALA A 163 12.37 11.78 13.01
CA ALA A 163 13.47 10.89 13.37
C ALA A 163 13.22 9.44 13.00
N LYS A 164 14.28 8.64 12.79
CA LYS A 164 14.15 7.19 12.72
C LYS A 164 13.78 6.67 14.10
N THR A 165 12.62 6.02 14.20
CA THR A 165 12.05 5.54 15.45
C THR A 165 11.59 4.10 15.29
N SER A 166 11.84 3.27 16.28
CA SER A 166 11.23 1.94 16.39
C SER A 166 9.74 2.13 16.72
N VAL A 167 8.88 1.44 15.99
CA VAL A 167 7.44 1.50 16.16
C VAL A 167 6.91 0.09 16.33
N LEU A 168 6.26 -0.18 17.46
CA LEU A 168 5.65 -1.48 17.77
C LEU A 168 6.61 -2.66 17.57
N GLY A 169 7.85 -2.53 18.06
CA GLY A 169 8.89 -3.55 17.95
C GLY A 169 9.50 -3.71 16.54
N LEU A 170 9.12 -2.88 15.57
CA LEU A 170 9.70 -2.90 14.23
C LEU A 170 11.00 -2.08 14.17
N PRO A 171 11.94 -2.44 13.30
CA PRO A 171 13.21 -1.72 13.16
C PRO A 171 13.03 -0.23 12.87
N ALA A 172 13.86 0.60 13.52
CA ALA A 172 13.76 2.04 13.46
C ALA A 172 13.76 2.58 12.03
N ASN A 173 12.69 3.30 11.67
CA ASN A 173 12.55 3.99 10.40
C ASN A 173 11.66 5.25 10.55
N LYS A 174 11.52 6.02 9.48
CA LYS A 174 10.69 7.23 9.45
C LYS A 174 9.30 6.99 8.86
N ASP A 175 9.19 6.15 7.84
CA ASP A 175 8.00 6.01 7.01
C ASP A 175 7.17 4.76 7.38
N TRP A 176 5.90 4.98 7.74
CA TRP A 176 4.95 3.97 8.18
C TRP A 176 3.64 4.11 7.40
N VAL A 177 2.92 3.00 7.25
CA VAL A 177 1.65 2.95 6.55
C VAL A 177 0.58 2.39 7.50
N LEU A 178 -0.59 3.02 7.49
CA LEU A 178 -1.80 2.56 8.14
C LEU A 178 -2.77 2.12 7.03
N LEU A 179 -2.88 0.81 6.81
CA LEU A 179 -3.83 0.22 5.86
C LEU A 179 -5.21 0.21 6.50
N ALA A 180 -6.19 0.76 5.80
CA ALA A 180 -7.56 0.88 6.32
C ALA A 180 -8.35 -0.44 6.28
N ASN A 181 -8.02 -1.34 5.38
CA ASN A 181 -8.68 -2.63 5.12
C ASN A 181 -10.21 -2.51 5.09
N TYR A 182 -10.74 -1.39 4.54
CA TYR A 182 -12.17 -1.09 4.57
C TYR A 182 -12.98 -2.02 3.68
N ARG A 183 -12.50 -2.24 2.44
CA ARG A 183 -13.13 -3.14 1.47
C ARG A 183 -13.17 -4.58 1.98
N ASP A 184 -12.11 -5.01 2.59
CA ASP A 184 -11.96 -6.33 3.21
C ASP A 184 -12.81 -6.43 4.48
N GLN A 185 -13.93 -7.14 4.43
CA GLN A 185 -14.79 -7.30 5.59
C GLN A 185 -14.16 -8.22 6.65
N SER A 186 -13.23 -9.13 6.26
CA SER A 186 -12.45 -9.92 7.21
C SER A 186 -11.42 -9.08 7.97
N LYS A 187 -10.92 -7.98 7.39
CA LYS A 187 -9.83 -7.11 7.85
C LYS A 187 -8.43 -7.72 7.74
N PHE A 188 -8.27 -8.94 7.26
CA PHE A 188 -7.03 -9.71 7.35
C PHE A 188 -6.44 -10.17 6.00
N MET A 189 -7.03 -9.85 4.85
CA MET A 189 -6.54 -10.33 3.54
C MET A 189 -5.07 -9.94 3.29
N ASN A 190 -4.69 -8.68 3.54
CA ASN A 190 -3.29 -8.26 3.42
C ASN A 190 -2.39 -9.01 4.42
N ALA A 191 -2.85 -9.21 5.66
CA ALA A 191 -2.09 -9.93 6.68
C ALA A 191 -1.87 -11.40 6.31
N VAL A 192 -2.91 -12.06 5.81
CA VAL A 192 -2.86 -13.45 5.32
C VAL A 192 -1.85 -13.59 4.18
N ALA A 193 -1.89 -12.69 3.19
CA ALA A 193 -0.94 -12.72 2.08
C ALA A 193 0.51 -12.48 2.53
N PHE A 194 0.73 -11.54 3.48
CA PHE A 194 2.06 -11.31 4.04
C PHE A 194 2.56 -12.50 4.87
N ASP A 195 1.68 -13.19 5.61
CA ASP A 195 2.08 -14.38 6.36
C ASP A 195 2.33 -15.58 5.45
N MET A 196 1.57 -15.75 4.36
CA MET A 196 1.89 -16.74 3.32
C MET A 196 3.27 -16.46 2.71
N ALA A 197 3.56 -15.23 2.34
CA ALA A 197 4.87 -14.84 1.81
C ALA A 197 6.01 -15.09 2.81
N ARG A 198 5.77 -14.82 4.09
CA ARG A 198 6.73 -15.09 5.17
C ARG A 198 6.98 -16.58 5.37
N TYR A 199 5.92 -17.38 5.32
CA TYR A 199 6.01 -18.83 5.38
C TYR A 199 6.82 -19.40 4.21
N MET A 200 6.61 -18.90 3.00
CA MET A 200 7.35 -19.30 1.81
C MET A 200 8.87 -19.10 1.95
N GLY A 201 9.32 -18.02 2.58
CA GLY A 201 10.70 -17.82 3.00
C GLY A 201 11.67 -17.34 1.92
N SER A 202 11.26 -17.19 0.66
CA SER A 202 12.12 -16.69 -0.43
C SER A 202 12.22 -15.17 -0.53
N PHE A 203 11.31 -14.44 0.09
CA PHE A 203 11.31 -12.99 0.09
C PHE A 203 12.24 -12.44 1.17
N ALA A 204 13.27 -11.72 0.79
CA ALA A 204 14.22 -11.13 1.74
C ALA A 204 13.58 -10.09 2.69
N PHE A 205 12.47 -9.51 2.28
CA PHE A 205 11.67 -8.59 3.09
C PHE A 205 10.17 -8.86 2.85
N VAL A 206 9.45 -9.02 3.94
CA VAL A 206 7.99 -9.11 3.94
C VAL A 206 7.47 -8.11 4.97
N ASN A 207 6.52 -7.30 4.59
CA ASN A 207 5.86 -6.30 5.42
C ASN A 207 5.27 -6.93 6.70
N ALA A 208 5.42 -6.24 7.84
CA ALA A 208 4.89 -6.70 9.11
C ALA A 208 3.38 -6.45 9.24
N ASN A 209 2.74 -7.25 10.08
CA ASN A 209 1.35 -7.09 10.48
C ASN A 209 1.30 -6.57 11.92
N ARG A 210 0.81 -5.32 12.14
CA ARG A 210 0.55 -4.74 13.45
C ARG A 210 -0.85 -4.12 13.45
N PHE A 211 -1.79 -4.77 14.10
CA PHE A 211 -3.14 -4.22 14.23
C PHE A 211 -3.15 -3.19 15.35
N VAL A 212 -3.73 -2.03 15.06
CA VAL A 212 -3.76 -0.88 15.96
C VAL A 212 -5.10 -0.16 15.88
N GLU A 213 -5.55 0.44 16.96
CA GLU A 213 -6.59 1.46 16.91
C GLU A 213 -5.96 2.83 16.67
N VAL A 214 -6.65 3.68 15.92
CA VAL A 214 -6.15 5.00 15.52
C VAL A 214 -7.13 6.09 15.92
N GLU A 215 -6.60 7.16 16.51
CA GLU A 215 -7.30 8.41 16.78
C GLU A 215 -6.58 9.55 16.04
N ILE A 216 -7.33 10.42 15.38
CA ILE A 216 -6.79 11.62 14.71
C ILE A 216 -7.58 12.84 15.22
N ASN A 217 -6.89 13.81 15.82
CA ASN A 217 -7.48 15.02 16.38
C ASN A 217 -8.67 14.77 17.34
N GLY A 218 -8.57 13.71 18.16
CA GLY A 218 -9.63 13.32 19.09
C GLY A 218 -10.76 12.51 18.44
N GLU A 219 -10.74 12.28 17.15
CA GLU A 219 -11.72 11.42 16.47
C GLU A 219 -11.16 9.99 16.34
N TYR A 220 -11.91 9.02 16.85
CA TYR A 220 -11.62 7.60 16.66
C TYR A 220 -11.77 7.19 15.20
N MET A 221 -10.73 6.63 14.61
CA MET A 221 -10.69 6.25 13.19
C MET A 221 -10.87 4.75 12.96
N GLY A 222 -10.89 3.95 14.01
CA GLY A 222 -11.05 2.49 13.92
C GLY A 222 -9.74 1.71 13.91
N VAL A 223 -9.83 0.43 13.55
CA VAL A 223 -8.70 -0.50 13.48
C VAL A 223 -7.97 -0.35 12.15
N TYR A 224 -6.65 -0.27 12.20
CA TYR A 224 -5.75 -0.24 11.05
C TYR A 224 -4.71 -1.34 11.16
N GLN A 225 -4.19 -1.79 10.03
CA GLN A 225 -2.98 -2.58 9.97
C GLN A 225 -1.81 -1.62 9.72
N LEU A 226 -0.98 -1.40 10.77
CA LEU A 226 0.28 -0.67 10.61
C LEU A 226 1.31 -1.61 9.99
N THR A 227 2.03 -1.09 9.02
CA THR A 227 3.13 -1.77 8.34
C THR A 227 4.18 -0.78 7.85
N GLU A 228 5.27 -1.30 7.32
CA GLU A 228 6.34 -0.50 6.75
C GLU A 228 5.94 0.06 5.37
N GLN A 229 6.40 1.28 5.07
CA GLN A 229 6.42 1.77 3.69
C GLN A 229 7.44 0.98 2.88
N ILE A 230 7.07 0.49 1.70
CA ILE A 230 8.03 -0.13 0.79
C ILE A 230 9.02 0.93 0.31
N GLU A 231 10.28 0.72 0.65
CA GLU A 231 11.40 1.58 0.26
C GLU A 231 12.73 0.81 0.41
N ARG A 232 13.77 1.32 -0.21
CA ARG A 232 15.12 0.79 -0.03
C ARG A 232 15.63 1.09 1.40
N GLY A 233 16.14 0.07 2.06
CA GLY A 233 16.71 0.18 3.41
C GLY A 233 17.27 -1.14 3.92
N VAL A 234 18.18 -1.09 4.90
CA VAL A 234 18.78 -2.31 5.48
C VAL A 234 17.72 -3.19 6.15
N SER A 235 16.75 -2.59 6.83
CA SER A 235 15.62 -3.27 7.48
C SER A 235 14.36 -3.30 6.63
N ARG A 236 14.46 -3.03 5.34
CA ARG A 236 13.38 -3.04 4.35
C ARG A 236 13.89 -3.77 3.11
N VAL A 237 13.67 -3.23 1.91
CA VAL A 237 14.23 -3.82 0.69
C VAL A 237 15.72 -3.49 0.62
N ASN A 238 16.55 -4.43 1.02
CA ASN A 238 18.00 -4.27 1.00
C ASN A 238 18.58 -4.62 -0.37
N THR A 239 18.67 -3.63 -1.25
CA THR A 239 19.26 -3.81 -2.59
C THR A 239 20.79 -3.80 -2.58
N GLY A 240 21.43 -3.56 -1.45
CA GLY A 240 22.89 -3.33 -1.41
C GLY A 240 23.36 -2.07 -2.13
N ASN A 241 24.65 -1.95 -2.38
CA ASN A 241 25.24 -0.83 -3.10
C ASN A 241 25.10 -1.04 -4.61
N GLY A 242 24.63 -0.01 -5.32
CA GLY A 242 24.41 -0.08 -6.77
C GLY A 242 23.14 -0.83 -7.20
N GLY A 243 22.42 -1.44 -6.28
CA GLY A 243 21.15 -2.09 -6.57
C GLY A 243 20.03 -1.09 -6.83
N VAL A 244 18.92 -1.56 -7.42
CA VAL A 244 17.76 -0.77 -7.79
C VAL A 244 16.48 -1.40 -7.24
N LEU A 245 15.51 -0.56 -6.88
CA LEU A 245 14.13 -0.98 -6.55
C LEU A 245 13.19 -0.42 -7.60
N LEU A 246 12.41 -1.29 -8.20
CA LEU A 246 11.45 -0.99 -9.26
C LEU A 246 10.03 -1.33 -8.78
N SER A 247 9.03 -0.65 -9.30
CA SER A 247 7.66 -1.16 -9.33
C SER A 247 7.25 -1.47 -10.76
N LEU A 248 6.54 -2.57 -10.93
CA LEU A 248 5.77 -2.87 -12.13
C LEU A 248 4.36 -2.38 -11.83
N ASP A 249 4.04 -1.20 -12.34
CA ASP A 249 2.83 -0.51 -11.89
C ASP A 249 2.30 0.41 -12.99
N LYS A 250 1.16 0.05 -13.54
CA LYS A 250 0.50 0.82 -14.58
C LYS A 250 0.19 2.24 -14.11
N ASP A 251 -0.19 2.42 -12.85
CA ASP A 251 -0.57 3.72 -12.31
C ASP A 251 0.63 4.67 -12.11
N ASP A 252 1.82 4.10 -11.84
CA ASP A 252 3.09 4.82 -11.75
C ASP A 252 3.88 4.81 -13.09
N GLY A 253 3.42 4.04 -14.07
CA GLY A 253 4.06 3.88 -15.37
C GLY A 253 3.84 5.05 -16.33
N PRO A 254 4.49 5.01 -17.51
CA PRO A 254 4.45 6.11 -18.47
C PRO A 254 3.05 6.45 -19.00
N GLU A 255 2.12 5.49 -19.00
CA GLU A 255 0.75 5.70 -19.50
C GLU A 255 -0.03 6.69 -18.62
N LEU A 256 0.00 6.49 -17.30
CA LEU A 256 -0.77 7.30 -16.33
C LEU A 256 0.09 8.38 -15.65
N SER A 257 1.41 8.29 -15.79
CA SER A 257 2.36 9.26 -15.22
C SER A 257 3.36 9.73 -16.30
N PRO A 258 2.90 10.27 -17.46
CA PRO A 258 3.76 10.57 -18.60
C PRO A 258 4.79 11.69 -18.34
N SER A 259 4.54 12.55 -17.35
CA SER A 259 5.47 13.61 -16.96
C SER A 259 6.52 13.16 -15.96
N ALA A 260 6.43 11.96 -15.41
CA ALA A 260 7.41 11.45 -14.48
C ALA A 260 8.71 11.07 -15.20
N THR A 261 9.84 11.49 -14.62
CA THR A 261 11.17 11.27 -15.19
C THR A 261 11.81 9.96 -14.73
N ASN A 262 11.11 9.20 -13.90
CA ASN A 262 11.61 7.98 -13.27
C ASN A 262 10.87 6.72 -13.74
N ASN A 263 10.17 6.77 -14.87
CA ASN A 263 9.44 5.62 -15.39
C ASN A 263 9.76 5.35 -16.86
N PHE A 264 9.51 4.13 -17.31
CA PHE A 264 9.70 3.70 -18.69
C PHE A 264 8.89 2.42 -18.98
N TYR A 265 8.65 2.13 -20.26
CA TYR A 265 8.24 0.79 -20.67
C TYR A 265 9.47 -0.10 -20.89
N SER A 266 9.45 -1.31 -20.33
CA SER A 266 10.49 -2.29 -20.59
C SER A 266 10.60 -2.60 -22.09
N LYS A 267 11.77 -3.07 -22.55
CA LYS A 267 12.06 -3.12 -23.99
C LYS A 267 11.31 -4.23 -24.72
N ILE A 268 11.16 -5.39 -24.11
CA ILE A 268 10.61 -6.59 -24.77
C ILE A 268 9.13 -6.75 -24.42
N TYR A 269 8.81 -6.88 -23.15
CA TYR A 269 7.44 -7.14 -22.72
C TYR A 269 6.59 -5.90 -22.46
N LYS A 270 7.16 -4.70 -22.61
CA LYS A 270 6.46 -3.43 -22.40
C LYS A 270 5.85 -3.30 -21.00
N LEU A 271 6.54 -3.87 -20.00
CA LEU A 271 6.13 -3.70 -18.61
C LEU A 271 6.15 -2.22 -18.22
N PRO A 272 5.13 -1.71 -17.55
CA PRO A 272 5.13 -0.36 -17.01
C PRO A 272 6.02 -0.30 -15.76
N VAL A 273 7.24 0.23 -15.91
CA VAL A 273 8.25 0.25 -14.85
C VAL A 273 8.38 1.65 -14.27
N ALA A 274 8.37 1.78 -12.93
CA ALA A 274 8.79 2.99 -12.26
C ALA A 274 9.95 2.71 -11.28
N VAL A 275 10.98 3.55 -11.32
CA VAL A 275 12.15 3.44 -10.44
C VAL A 275 11.83 4.05 -9.09
N LYS A 276 11.79 3.22 -8.05
CA LYS A 276 11.55 3.63 -6.65
C LYS A 276 12.86 3.95 -5.93
N TYR A 277 13.95 3.34 -6.35
CA TYR A 277 15.31 3.65 -5.90
C TYR A 277 16.32 3.35 -7.04
N PRO A 278 17.29 4.25 -7.27
CA PRO A 278 17.51 5.55 -6.63
C PRO A 278 16.37 6.55 -6.88
N LYS A 279 16.19 7.54 -5.97
CA LYS A 279 15.03 8.46 -6.05
C LYS A 279 15.16 9.51 -7.15
N ASN A 280 16.35 10.02 -7.36
CA ASN A 280 16.63 11.07 -8.35
C ASN A 280 17.47 10.46 -9.47
N VAL A 281 16.82 9.75 -10.37
CA VAL A 281 17.49 9.08 -11.49
C VAL A 281 17.70 10.05 -12.66
N THR A 282 18.87 9.98 -13.28
CA THR A 282 19.16 10.66 -14.54
C THR A 282 18.63 9.84 -15.72
N ALA A 283 18.49 10.46 -16.89
CA ALA A 283 18.12 9.74 -18.11
C ALA A 283 19.10 8.59 -18.43
N THR A 284 20.40 8.81 -18.29
CA THR A 284 21.43 7.78 -18.48
C THR A 284 21.26 6.60 -17.52
N GLN A 285 20.87 6.87 -16.25
CA GLN A 285 20.60 5.79 -15.30
C GLN A 285 19.34 5.01 -15.69
N ILE A 286 18.27 5.68 -16.15
CA ILE A 286 17.07 5.02 -16.69
C ILE A 286 17.45 4.12 -17.87
N ASP A 287 18.24 4.60 -18.83
CA ASP A 287 18.70 3.82 -19.97
C ASP A 287 19.47 2.57 -19.53
N THR A 288 20.34 2.72 -18.52
CA THR A 288 21.13 1.62 -17.96
C THR A 288 20.22 0.60 -17.27
N ILE A 289 19.27 1.04 -16.44
CA ILE A 289 18.31 0.18 -15.75
C ILE A 289 17.44 -0.57 -16.76
N SER A 290 16.92 0.14 -17.76
CA SER A 290 16.13 -0.44 -18.85
C SER A 290 16.92 -1.46 -19.68
N ALA A 291 18.18 -1.18 -19.99
CA ALA A 291 19.05 -2.11 -20.69
C ALA A 291 19.33 -3.38 -19.88
N ASN A 292 19.60 -3.23 -18.57
CA ASN A 292 19.81 -4.37 -17.69
C ASN A 292 18.57 -5.26 -17.57
N LEU A 293 17.38 -4.65 -17.44
CA LEU A 293 16.12 -5.40 -17.40
C LEU A 293 15.87 -6.14 -18.71
N ALA A 294 16.22 -5.53 -19.86
CA ALA A 294 16.06 -6.15 -21.16
C ALA A 294 16.92 -7.42 -21.34
N VAL A 295 18.05 -7.55 -20.64
CA VAL A 295 18.85 -8.79 -20.65
C VAL A 295 18.07 -9.94 -20.03
N LEU A 296 17.41 -9.72 -18.89
CA LEU A 296 16.54 -10.72 -18.26
C LEU A 296 15.33 -11.02 -19.16
N GLU A 297 14.68 -9.99 -19.67
CA GLU A 297 13.54 -10.16 -20.58
C GLU A 297 13.91 -10.99 -21.81
N GLN A 298 15.12 -10.77 -22.38
CA GLN A 298 15.57 -11.52 -23.55
C GLN A 298 15.85 -12.99 -23.22
N ALA A 299 16.43 -13.29 -22.05
CA ALA A 299 16.64 -14.67 -21.61
C ALA A 299 15.30 -15.40 -21.44
N ILE A 300 14.29 -14.75 -20.86
CA ILE A 300 12.94 -15.29 -20.75
C ILE A 300 12.30 -15.50 -22.14
N ALA A 301 12.39 -14.51 -23.02
CA ALA A 301 11.82 -14.58 -24.37
C ALA A 301 12.43 -15.70 -25.22
N ASN A 302 13.71 -15.99 -25.02
CA ASN A 302 14.43 -17.06 -25.69
C ASN A 302 14.24 -18.43 -25.02
N SER A 303 13.51 -18.54 -23.90
CA SER A 303 13.41 -19.72 -23.04
C SER A 303 14.79 -20.25 -22.57
N ASP A 304 15.79 -19.37 -22.45
CA ASP A 304 17.15 -19.69 -22.00
C ASP A 304 17.18 -19.73 -20.45
N TYR A 305 16.83 -20.90 -19.91
CA TYR A 305 16.71 -21.08 -18.44
C TYR A 305 18.06 -20.94 -17.72
N ASP A 306 19.16 -21.37 -18.33
CA ASP A 306 20.49 -21.23 -17.75
C ASP A 306 20.90 -19.75 -17.56
N SER A 307 20.52 -18.89 -18.49
CA SER A 307 20.71 -17.46 -18.38
C SER A 307 19.71 -16.83 -17.39
N VAL A 308 18.47 -17.30 -17.37
CA VAL A 308 17.45 -16.84 -16.40
C VAL A 308 17.93 -17.09 -14.97
N GLN A 309 18.44 -18.29 -14.63
CA GLN A 309 18.95 -18.63 -13.30
C GLN A 309 20.16 -17.78 -12.86
N LYS A 310 20.95 -17.25 -13.81
CA LYS A 310 22.08 -16.35 -13.51
C LYS A 310 21.64 -14.90 -13.31
N LEU A 311 20.44 -14.53 -13.73
CA LEU A 311 19.94 -13.16 -13.74
C LEU A 311 18.87 -12.93 -12.68
N MET A 312 18.19 -13.98 -12.20
CA MET A 312 17.13 -13.82 -11.21
C MET A 312 17.16 -14.88 -10.11
N ASP A 313 16.68 -14.52 -8.96
CA ASP A 313 16.39 -15.45 -7.87
C ASP A 313 15.09 -16.21 -8.18
N ILE A 314 15.24 -17.40 -8.74
CA ILE A 314 14.13 -18.27 -9.18
C ILE A 314 13.13 -18.50 -8.05
N SER A 315 13.61 -18.67 -6.80
CA SER A 315 12.75 -18.95 -5.66
C SER A 315 11.75 -17.81 -5.39
N SER A 316 12.20 -16.56 -5.42
CA SER A 316 11.31 -15.41 -5.20
C SER A 316 10.26 -15.25 -6.31
N PHE A 317 10.63 -15.59 -7.55
CA PHE A 317 9.68 -15.54 -8.68
C PHE A 317 8.64 -16.67 -8.60
N MET A 318 9.05 -17.88 -8.25
CA MET A 318 8.12 -19.00 -8.04
C MET A 318 7.14 -18.69 -6.91
N ASP A 319 7.65 -18.30 -5.75
CA ASP A 319 6.83 -18.01 -4.58
C ASP A 319 5.88 -16.83 -4.83
N PHE A 320 6.36 -15.81 -5.56
CA PHE A 320 5.51 -14.70 -5.98
C PHE A 320 4.33 -15.17 -6.85
N LEU A 321 4.58 -15.97 -7.87
CA LEU A 321 3.52 -16.48 -8.75
C LEU A 321 2.58 -17.43 -8.02
N ILE A 322 3.09 -18.31 -7.14
CA ILE A 322 2.25 -19.17 -6.28
C ILE A 322 1.34 -18.31 -5.40
N LEU A 323 1.89 -17.29 -4.76
CA LEU A 323 1.11 -16.39 -3.91
C LEU A 323 0.01 -15.66 -4.69
N GLN A 324 0.34 -15.10 -5.86
CA GLN A 324 -0.64 -14.42 -6.72
C GLN A 324 -1.76 -15.37 -7.15
N GLU A 325 -1.44 -16.61 -7.49
CA GLU A 325 -2.43 -17.63 -7.86
C GLU A 325 -3.30 -18.06 -6.68
N LEU A 326 -2.70 -18.33 -5.52
CA LEU A 326 -3.45 -18.76 -4.34
C LEU A 326 -4.38 -17.66 -3.83
N THR A 327 -3.94 -16.42 -3.86
CA THR A 327 -4.75 -15.27 -3.45
C THR A 327 -5.64 -14.73 -4.58
N HIS A 328 -5.54 -15.28 -5.79
CA HIS A 328 -6.25 -14.75 -6.97
C HIS A 328 -6.14 -13.24 -7.06
N ASN A 329 -4.93 -12.72 -6.97
CA ASN A 329 -4.70 -11.28 -7.02
C ASN A 329 -4.70 -10.77 -8.46
N VAL A 330 -5.80 -10.14 -8.86
CA VAL A 330 -6.01 -9.63 -10.23
C VAL A 330 -5.05 -8.50 -10.64
N GLU A 331 -4.30 -7.93 -9.70
CA GLU A 331 -3.26 -6.93 -9.99
C GLU A 331 -2.16 -7.48 -10.92
N LEU A 332 -1.99 -8.82 -11.00
CA LEU A 332 -1.08 -9.46 -11.93
C LEU A 332 -1.51 -9.29 -13.41
N GLU A 333 -2.80 -9.15 -13.68
CA GLU A 333 -3.33 -9.04 -15.05
C GLU A 333 -2.92 -7.74 -15.75
N ALA A 334 -2.93 -6.63 -15.00
CA ALA A 334 -2.43 -5.34 -15.49
C ALA A 334 -1.49 -4.82 -14.41
N PRO A 335 -0.18 -5.11 -14.50
CA PRO A 335 0.73 -4.98 -13.37
C PRO A 335 0.53 -3.69 -12.59
N ARG A 336 0.12 -3.84 -11.33
CA ARG A 336 0.00 -2.77 -10.34
C ARG A 336 0.55 -3.24 -9.03
N SER A 337 1.10 -2.34 -8.25
CA SER A 337 1.57 -2.60 -6.90
C SER A 337 2.56 -3.78 -6.78
N MET A 338 3.21 -4.19 -7.88
CA MET A 338 4.22 -5.24 -7.88
C MET A 338 5.60 -4.64 -7.77
N TYR A 339 6.47 -5.29 -7.02
CA TYR A 339 7.84 -4.82 -6.83
C TYR A 339 8.84 -5.83 -7.35
N LEU A 340 9.89 -5.30 -7.95
CA LEU A 340 11.04 -6.02 -8.47
C LEU A 340 12.29 -5.27 -8.04
N TYR A 341 13.29 -5.93 -7.49
CA TYR A 341 14.55 -5.27 -7.21
C TYR A 341 15.73 -6.06 -7.75
N LYS A 342 16.77 -5.34 -8.16
CA LYS A 342 18.07 -5.91 -8.51
C LYS A 342 19.02 -5.61 -7.37
N ASP A 343 19.63 -6.62 -6.81
CA ASP A 343 20.57 -6.47 -5.70
C ASP A 343 21.99 -6.17 -6.18
N SER A 344 22.91 -6.01 -5.23
CA SER A 344 24.33 -5.74 -5.51
C SER A 344 25.08 -6.91 -6.14
N SER A 345 24.56 -8.13 -6.10
CA SER A 345 25.11 -9.29 -6.80
C SER A 345 24.74 -9.31 -8.28
N GLY A 346 23.71 -8.54 -8.65
CA GLY A 346 23.20 -8.45 -10.00
C GLY A 346 21.94 -9.29 -10.23
N LEU A 347 21.43 -10.01 -9.23
CA LEU A 347 20.22 -10.81 -9.33
C LEU A 347 18.95 -9.97 -9.19
N TYR A 348 17.96 -10.26 -10.01
CA TYR A 348 16.61 -9.74 -9.87
C TYR A 348 15.80 -10.62 -8.93
N HIS A 349 15.07 -9.99 -8.01
CA HIS A 349 14.17 -10.63 -7.05
C HIS A 349 12.77 -10.06 -7.18
N MET A 350 11.74 -10.90 -7.18
CA MET A 350 10.36 -10.45 -7.01
C MET A 350 10.09 -10.13 -5.54
N GLY A 351 9.28 -9.09 -5.33
CA GLY A 351 8.91 -8.62 -4.01
C GLY A 351 9.51 -7.25 -3.65
N PRO A 352 9.12 -6.72 -2.47
CA PRO A 352 8.16 -7.29 -1.52
C PRO A 352 6.75 -7.38 -2.08
N VAL A 353 5.97 -8.29 -1.50
CA VAL A 353 4.56 -8.46 -1.88
C VAL A 353 3.70 -7.36 -1.26
N TRP A 354 2.68 -6.90 -1.99
CA TRP A 354 1.87 -5.75 -1.60
C TRP A 354 0.50 -5.78 -2.25
N ASP A 355 -0.51 -5.15 -1.59
CA ASP A 355 -1.81 -4.78 -2.13
C ASP A 355 -2.71 -5.97 -2.49
N PHE A 356 -3.18 -6.67 -1.46
CA PHE A 356 -4.02 -7.85 -1.61
C PHE A 356 -5.50 -7.60 -1.31
N ASP A 357 -5.93 -6.36 -1.11
CA ASP A 357 -7.34 -6.05 -0.92
C ASP A 357 -8.15 -6.17 -2.22
N GLY A 358 -7.49 -6.21 -3.38
CA GLY A 358 -8.06 -6.60 -4.67
C GLY A 358 -8.03 -8.11 -4.96
N GLY A 359 -7.46 -8.90 -4.04
CA GLY A 359 -7.29 -10.36 -4.18
C GLY A 359 -8.45 -11.19 -3.64
N PHE A 360 -8.18 -12.49 -3.46
CA PHE A 360 -9.05 -13.50 -2.87
C PHE A 360 -10.36 -13.72 -3.64
N ALA A 361 -10.40 -13.32 -4.91
CA ALA A 361 -11.63 -13.29 -5.70
C ALA A 361 -12.82 -12.65 -4.97
N TYR A 362 -12.53 -11.65 -4.12
CA TYR A 362 -13.53 -10.99 -3.29
C TYR A 362 -14.33 -9.98 -4.11
N SER A 363 -15.65 -9.99 -3.94
CA SER A 363 -16.56 -9.14 -4.72
C SER A 363 -16.23 -7.65 -4.60
N TRP A 364 -16.28 -6.94 -5.73
CA TRP A 364 -16.25 -5.47 -5.78
C TRP A 364 -17.63 -4.86 -5.52
N ASP A 365 -18.68 -5.68 -5.52
CA ASP A 365 -20.03 -5.23 -5.19
C ASP A 365 -20.12 -4.93 -3.70
N GLU A 366 -20.39 -3.67 -3.38
CA GLU A 366 -20.49 -3.17 -2.01
C GLU A 366 -21.66 -3.79 -1.22
N ASP A 367 -22.72 -4.23 -1.93
CA ASP A 367 -23.92 -4.77 -1.29
C ASP A 367 -23.78 -6.26 -0.97
N THR A 368 -23.08 -7.02 -1.82
CA THR A 368 -23.03 -8.48 -1.71
C THR A 368 -21.81 -9.00 -0.98
N LYS A 369 -20.65 -8.33 -1.07
CA LYS A 369 -19.39 -8.70 -0.42
C LYS A 369 -19.23 -10.21 -0.23
N LYS A 370 -18.75 -10.93 -1.21
CA LYS A 370 -18.61 -12.39 -1.17
C LYS A 370 -17.38 -12.86 -1.93
N TYR A 371 -16.93 -14.07 -1.62
CA TYR A 371 -15.87 -14.75 -2.34
C TYR A 371 -16.42 -15.52 -3.53
N PHE A 372 -15.75 -15.46 -4.66
CA PHE A 372 -16.07 -16.28 -5.84
C PHE A 372 -15.12 -17.46 -5.91
N VAL A 373 -15.65 -18.67 -5.72
CA VAL A 373 -14.86 -19.91 -5.69
C VAL A 373 -14.34 -20.31 -7.07
N ASP A 374 -15.15 -20.13 -8.11
CA ASP A 374 -14.89 -20.62 -9.46
C ASP A 374 -14.13 -19.62 -10.34
N GLN A 375 -13.13 -18.96 -9.76
CA GLN A 375 -12.25 -18.10 -10.53
C GLN A 375 -11.16 -18.91 -11.24
N ASP A 376 -10.96 -18.61 -12.53
CA ASP A 376 -9.86 -19.18 -13.31
C ASP A 376 -8.50 -18.86 -12.67
N TRP A 377 -7.51 -19.70 -13.01
CA TRP A 377 -6.13 -19.44 -12.64
C TRP A 377 -5.57 -18.31 -13.51
N ILE A 378 -4.91 -17.33 -12.88
CA ILE A 378 -4.51 -16.08 -13.54
C ILE A 378 -3.53 -16.36 -14.68
N LEU A 379 -2.58 -17.26 -14.49
CA LEU A 379 -1.60 -17.63 -15.51
C LEU A 379 -2.22 -18.36 -16.73
N HIS A 380 -3.46 -18.87 -16.62
CA HIS A 380 -4.20 -19.43 -17.73
C HIS A 380 -4.88 -18.38 -18.62
N ARG A 381 -5.01 -17.16 -18.13
CA ARG A 381 -5.70 -16.08 -18.85
C ARG A 381 -4.73 -15.39 -19.83
N ASN A 382 -4.35 -16.04 -20.90
CA ASN A 382 -3.35 -15.63 -21.89
C ASN A 382 -3.48 -14.18 -22.46
N ARG A 383 -4.51 -13.42 -22.09
CA ARG A 383 -4.76 -12.09 -22.66
C ARG A 383 -4.56 -10.94 -21.69
N ALA A 384 -4.57 -11.18 -20.41
CA ALA A 384 -4.51 -10.14 -19.39
C ALA A 384 -3.15 -10.06 -18.69
N VAL A 385 -2.49 -11.21 -18.50
CA VAL A 385 -1.17 -11.28 -17.85
C VAL A 385 -0.06 -10.97 -18.84
N SER A 386 0.94 -10.21 -18.40
CA SER A 386 2.12 -9.89 -19.21
C SER A 386 2.82 -11.13 -19.72
N GLY A 387 3.25 -11.09 -20.99
CA GLY A 387 4.10 -12.13 -21.60
C GLY A 387 5.37 -12.45 -20.81
N PHE A 388 5.86 -11.52 -19.99
CA PHE A 388 6.98 -11.75 -19.08
C PHE A 388 6.71 -12.96 -18.14
N PHE A 389 5.59 -12.96 -17.44
CA PHE A 389 5.23 -14.05 -16.53
C PHE A 389 4.76 -15.29 -17.27
N ILE A 390 4.03 -15.13 -18.38
CA ILE A 390 3.53 -16.25 -19.18
C ILE A 390 4.68 -17.04 -19.80
N ASN A 391 5.67 -16.37 -20.39
CA ASN A 391 6.79 -17.05 -21.03
C ASN A 391 7.75 -17.68 -20.00
N LEU A 392 7.90 -17.06 -18.82
CA LEU A 392 8.64 -17.65 -17.72
C LEU A 392 7.96 -18.95 -17.27
N PHE A 393 6.65 -18.93 -17.06
CA PHE A 393 5.85 -20.10 -16.65
C PHE A 393 5.79 -21.18 -17.74
N ALA A 394 5.82 -20.82 -19.02
CA ALA A 394 5.84 -21.74 -20.14
C ALA A 394 7.19 -22.45 -20.35
N ASN A 395 8.27 -22.01 -19.67
CA ASN A 395 9.55 -22.71 -19.69
C ASN A 395 9.46 -24.02 -18.91
N GLU A 396 9.73 -25.17 -19.56
CA GLU A 396 9.55 -26.49 -18.96
C GLU A 396 10.38 -26.71 -17.68
N ASN A 397 11.60 -26.17 -17.64
CA ASN A 397 12.48 -26.28 -16.46
C ASN A 397 11.93 -25.42 -15.30
N PHE A 398 11.53 -24.17 -15.59
CA PHE A 398 10.89 -23.32 -14.59
C PHE A 398 9.62 -23.95 -14.05
N LEU A 399 8.77 -24.52 -14.92
CA LEU A 399 7.55 -25.18 -14.54
C LEU A 399 7.80 -26.43 -13.68
N ALA A 400 8.85 -27.20 -13.98
CA ALA A 400 9.26 -28.35 -13.18
C ALA A 400 9.67 -27.92 -11.75
N ASP A 401 10.53 -26.90 -11.64
CA ASP A 401 10.96 -26.32 -10.37
C ASP A 401 9.77 -25.73 -9.61
N TYR A 402 8.86 -25.05 -10.30
CA TYR A 402 7.63 -24.49 -9.73
C TYR A 402 6.70 -25.56 -9.15
N LYS A 403 6.50 -26.67 -9.85
CA LYS A 403 5.71 -27.83 -9.35
C LYS A 403 6.36 -28.47 -8.13
N ALA A 404 7.69 -28.63 -8.16
CA ALA A 404 8.45 -29.14 -7.03
C ALA A 404 8.31 -28.21 -5.81
N ARG A 405 8.43 -26.89 -6.02
CA ARG A 405 8.26 -25.88 -4.97
C ARG A 405 6.84 -25.92 -4.38
N TRP A 406 5.81 -26.01 -5.20
CA TRP A 406 4.43 -26.18 -4.74
C TRP A 406 4.27 -27.43 -3.89
N GLY A 407 4.87 -28.54 -4.30
CA GLY A 407 4.86 -29.81 -3.54
C GLY A 407 5.39 -29.67 -2.10
N LEU A 408 6.35 -28.77 -1.88
CA LEU A 408 6.87 -28.49 -0.54
C LEU A 408 5.95 -27.58 0.29
N LEU A 409 5.25 -26.65 -0.34
CA LEU A 409 4.42 -25.65 0.35
C LEU A 409 3.03 -26.17 0.71
N LYS A 410 2.40 -26.93 -0.17
CA LYS A 410 0.97 -27.29 -0.11
C LYS A 410 0.51 -27.95 1.17
N THR A 411 1.40 -28.68 1.87
CA THR A 411 1.03 -29.51 3.03
C THR A 411 0.84 -28.73 4.31
N SER A 412 1.48 -27.59 4.46
CA SER A 412 1.54 -26.87 5.74
C SER A 412 1.28 -25.38 5.67
N ILE A 413 1.29 -24.76 4.47
CA ILE A 413 1.11 -23.31 4.31
C ILE A 413 -0.17 -22.79 4.97
N LEU A 414 -1.29 -23.49 4.82
CA LEU A 414 -2.56 -23.05 5.40
C LEU A 414 -2.60 -23.22 6.91
N ALA A 415 -1.97 -24.29 7.46
CA ALA A 415 -1.96 -24.52 8.90
C ALA A 415 -1.26 -23.38 9.65
N ASP A 416 -0.06 -22.96 9.17
CA ASP A 416 0.68 -21.83 9.78
C ASP A 416 -0.08 -20.52 9.64
N VAL A 417 -0.60 -20.22 8.46
CA VAL A 417 -1.33 -18.98 8.17
C VAL A 417 -2.64 -18.91 8.97
N PHE A 418 -3.37 -20.02 9.09
CA PHE A 418 -4.62 -20.03 9.86
C PHE A 418 -4.40 -19.91 11.35
N SER A 419 -3.32 -20.50 11.88
CA SER A 419 -2.93 -20.30 13.28
C SER A 419 -2.69 -18.82 13.58
N LYS A 420 -1.93 -18.12 12.72
CA LYS A 420 -1.69 -16.67 12.86
C LYS A 420 -2.97 -15.86 12.72
N LEU A 421 -3.85 -16.23 11.81
CA LEU A 421 -5.14 -15.56 11.62
C LEU A 421 -6.03 -15.69 12.87
N ASP A 422 -6.01 -16.85 13.53
CA ASP A 422 -6.72 -17.04 14.81
C ASP A 422 -6.12 -16.18 15.93
N ASP A 423 -4.79 -16.04 15.99
CA ASP A 423 -4.13 -15.11 16.92
C ASP A 423 -4.54 -13.66 16.66
N TYR A 424 -4.60 -13.23 15.39
CA TYR A 424 -5.08 -11.89 15.04
C TYR A 424 -6.53 -11.67 15.45
N MET A 425 -7.40 -12.64 15.20
CA MET A 425 -8.82 -12.55 15.61
C MET A 425 -8.94 -12.38 17.11
N LEU A 426 -8.22 -13.19 17.89
CA LEU A 426 -8.24 -13.11 19.35
C LEU A 426 -7.72 -11.75 19.84
N GLN A 427 -6.60 -11.29 19.28
CA GLN A 427 -5.99 -10.02 19.66
C GLN A 427 -6.88 -8.82 19.33
N THR A 428 -7.55 -8.84 18.17
CA THR A 428 -8.28 -7.67 17.66
C THR A 428 -9.76 -7.65 18.02
N GLN A 429 -10.29 -8.69 18.68
CA GLN A 429 -11.71 -8.88 18.89
C GLN A 429 -12.41 -7.60 19.41
N LYS A 430 -11.94 -7.06 20.53
CA LYS A 430 -12.54 -5.88 21.14
C LYS A 430 -12.40 -4.62 20.29
N ALA A 431 -11.26 -4.45 19.66
CA ALA A 431 -10.99 -3.32 18.78
C ALA A 431 -11.88 -3.37 17.50
N LEU A 432 -12.12 -4.56 16.94
CA LEU A 432 -13.00 -4.73 15.77
C LEU A 432 -14.49 -4.54 16.13
N GLU A 433 -14.91 -4.85 17.34
CA GLU A 433 -16.25 -4.49 17.83
C GLU A 433 -16.43 -2.95 17.80
N ASN A 434 -15.44 -2.20 18.26
CA ASN A 434 -15.44 -0.73 18.23
C ASN A 434 -15.35 -0.19 16.77
N ASP A 435 -14.53 -0.80 15.94
CA ASP A 435 -14.43 -0.45 14.50
C ASP A 435 -15.79 -0.61 13.80
N ALA A 436 -16.52 -1.69 14.12
CA ALA A 436 -17.84 -1.97 13.56
C ALA A 436 -18.91 -0.94 13.97
N ILE A 437 -18.79 -0.32 15.14
CA ILE A 437 -19.69 0.77 15.56
C ILE A 437 -19.49 1.99 14.67
N LYS A 438 -18.24 2.33 14.33
CA LYS A 438 -17.92 3.49 13.47
C LYS A 438 -18.15 3.21 11.99
N TRP A 439 -17.74 2.05 11.52
CA TRP A 439 -17.70 1.68 10.12
C TRP A 439 -18.62 0.49 9.84
N THR A 440 -19.89 0.59 10.19
CA THR A 440 -20.87 -0.49 10.12
C THR A 440 -20.59 -1.46 8.95
N PRO A 441 -20.12 -2.69 9.21
CA PRO A 441 -19.78 -3.63 8.16
C PRO A 441 -21.05 -4.22 7.53
N VAL A 442 -20.97 -4.63 6.28
CA VAL A 442 -22.07 -5.35 5.61
C VAL A 442 -22.26 -6.75 6.22
N ARG A 443 -21.16 -7.36 6.68
CA ARG A 443 -21.14 -8.70 7.28
C ARG A 443 -20.23 -8.73 8.51
N SER A 444 -20.52 -9.67 9.40
CA SER A 444 -19.66 -9.93 10.57
C SER A 444 -18.26 -10.31 10.14
N TYR A 445 -17.23 -9.68 10.72
CA TYR A 445 -15.83 -10.03 10.44
C TYR A 445 -15.51 -11.49 10.82
N ILE A 446 -16.18 -12.05 11.81
CA ILE A 446 -16.03 -13.46 12.23
C ILE A 446 -16.47 -14.39 11.10
N ASP A 447 -17.66 -14.14 10.52
CA ASP A 447 -18.18 -14.94 9.42
C ASP A 447 -17.33 -14.77 8.15
N GLU A 448 -16.79 -13.58 7.93
CA GLU A 448 -15.92 -13.30 6.81
C GLU A 448 -14.56 -14.01 6.94
N VAL A 449 -13.98 -14.06 8.13
CA VAL A 449 -12.76 -14.84 8.36
C VAL A 449 -13.00 -16.33 8.12
N GLN A 450 -14.13 -16.86 8.57
CA GLN A 450 -14.47 -18.25 8.30
C GLN A 450 -14.66 -18.51 6.79
N SER A 451 -15.28 -17.57 6.08
CA SER A 451 -15.44 -17.63 4.64
C SER A 451 -14.09 -17.56 3.92
N LEU A 452 -13.18 -16.70 4.36
CA LEU A 452 -11.81 -16.60 3.85
C LEU A 452 -11.03 -17.90 4.03
N LYS A 453 -11.07 -18.49 5.23
CA LYS A 453 -10.44 -19.80 5.49
C LYS A 453 -10.98 -20.90 4.58
N SER A 454 -12.30 -20.97 4.45
CA SER A 454 -12.97 -21.95 3.60
C SER A 454 -12.58 -21.77 2.13
N TRP A 455 -12.60 -20.54 1.64
CA TRP A 455 -12.20 -20.22 0.27
C TRP A 455 -10.74 -20.57 -0.03
N LEU A 456 -9.80 -20.21 0.88
CA LEU A 456 -8.38 -20.55 0.73
C LEU A 456 -8.15 -22.07 0.74
N THR A 457 -8.85 -22.80 1.60
CA THR A 457 -8.78 -24.26 1.66
C THR A 457 -9.20 -24.88 0.34
N GLU A 458 -10.33 -24.45 -0.21
CA GLU A 458 -10.81 -24.92 -1.51
C GLU A 458 -9.84 -24.53 -2.64
N ARG A 459 -9.29 -23.30 -2.59
CA ARG A 459 -8.32 -22.81 -3.58
C ARG A 459 -7.06 -23.67 -3.62
N VAL A 460 -6.48 -23.98 -2.46
CA VAL A 460 -5.29 -24.84 -2.34
C VAL A 460 -5.57 -26.25 -2.84
N ASN A 461 -6.72 -26.85 -2.46
CA ASN A 461 -7.10 -28.18 -2.90
C ASN A 461 -7.25 -28.28 -4.43
N ARG A 462 -7.76 -27.25 -5.07
CA ARG A 462 -7.95 -27.20 -6.53
C ARG A 462 -6.66 -26.90 -7.29
N TYR A 463 -5.67 -26.26 -6.63
CA TYR A 463 -4.45 -25.82 -7.32
C TYR A 463 -3.60 -26.99 -7.83
N GLU A 464 -3.51 -28.06 -7.07
CA GLU A 464 -2.83 -29.30 -7.50
C GLU A 464 -3.37 -29.82 -8.85
N SER A 465 -4.69 -29.90 -8.96
CA SER A 465 -5.35 -30.37 -10.19
C SER A 465 -5.18 -29.38 -11.36
N ALA A 466 -5.06 -28.09 -11.04
CA ALA A 466 -4.79 -27.08 -12.06
C ALA A 466 -3.37 -27.23 -12.63
N LEU A 467 -2.37 -27.42 -11.77
CA LEU A 467 -0.97 -27.60 -12.18
C LEU A 467 -0.71 -28.88 -13.00
N GLN A 468 -1.54 -29.91 -12.86
CA GLN A 468 -1.43 -31.13 -13.65
C GLN A 468 -1.78 -30.92 -15.14
N LYS A 469 -2.45 -29.83 -15.49
CA LYS A 469 -2.85 -29.50 -16.87
C LYS A 469 -1.74 -28.85 -17.69
N TYR A 470 -0.64 -28.47 -17.05
CA TYR A 470 0.58 -27.99 -17.66
C TYR A 470 1.62 -29.12 -17.68
#